data_dd36de7aaf3db424b776fd6f2d836862
#
_entry.id   dd36de7aaf3db424b776fd6f2d836862
#
_cell.length_a   1.000
_cell.length_b   1.000
_cell.length_c   1.000
_cell.angle_alpha   90.00
_cell.angle_beta   90.00
_cell.angle_gamma   90.00
#
_symmetry.space_group_name_H-M   'P 1'
#
loop_
_entity.id
_entity.type
_entity.pdbx_description
1 polymer ?
#
loop_
_entity_poly.entity_id
_entity_poly.type
_entity_poly.pdbx_seq_one_letter_code
_entity_poly.pdbx_strand_id
1 'polypeptide(L)'
;HQRVQRVRHRRHRAAHRDGLASSCAVTTLAGDAARSNERARTAYTQQVDRYLELLVKLIDSEKQKSRRTKAITALSTLVGAVSMARAVNDEALSREILKSAADELKAQLK
;
A
#
# COMPACT_ATOMS: atom_id res chain seq x y z
N HIS A 1 -1.21 32.33 11.06
CA HIS A 1 0.02 31.55 11.10
C HIS A 1 -0.24 30.10 11.48
N GLN A 2 -1.00 29.84 12.54
CA GLN A 2 -1.43 28.50 12.92
C GLN A 2 -2.33 27.84 11.88
N ARG A 3 -3.16 28.64 11.21
CA ARG A 3 -4.06 28.17 10.16
C ARG A 3 -3.29 27.67 8.93
N VAL A 4 -2.21 28.35 8.55
CA VAL A 4 -1.34 27.95 7.45
C VAL A 4 -0.60 26.65 7.78
N GLN A 5 -0.11 26.52 9.01
CA GLN A 5 0.57 25.30 9.46
C GLN A 5 -0.37 24.09 9.48
N ARG A 6 -1.64 24.26 9.91
CA ARG A 6 -2.64 23.19 9.89
C ARG A 6 -2.94 22.71 8.47
N VAL A 7 -3.06 23.64 7.52
CA VAL A 7 -3.31 23.32 6.12
C VAL A 7 -2.11 22.56 5.52
N ARG A 8 -0.88 23.02 5.82
CA ARG A 8 0.35 22.33 5.37
C ARG A 8 0.43 20.92 5.93
N HIS A 9 0.08 20.74 7.19
CA HIS A 9 0.13 19.45 7.87
C HIS A 9 -0.89 18.46 7.27
N ARG A 10 -2.11 18.92 6.95
CA ARG A 10 -3.14 18.12 6.26
C ARG A 10 -2.70 17.73 4.86
N ARG A 11 -2.10 18.66 4.10
CA ARG A 11 -1.58 18.39 2.76
C ARG A 11 -0.45 17.37 2.80
N HIS A 12 0.41 17.46 3.79
CA HIS A 12 1.52 16.52 3.95
C HIS A 12 1.02 15.10 4.23
N ARG A 13 0.03 14.94 5.10
CA ARG A 13 -0.57 13.64 5.40
C ARG A 13 -1.30 13.05 4.18
N ALA A 14 -2.08 13.87 3.50
CA ALA A 14 -2.77 13.45 2.28
C ALA A 14 -1.78 13.08 1.19
N ALA A 15 -0.73 13.88 1.00
CA ALA A 15 0.32 13.61 0.01
C ALA A 15 1.08 12.31 0.33
N HIS A 16 1.35 12.03 1.61
CA HIS A 16 2.00 10.80 2.02
C HIS A 16 1.13 9.57 1.75
N ARG A 17 -0.15 9.64 2.10
CA ARG A 17 -1.14 8.58 1.82
C ARG A 17 -1.30 8.36 0.33
N ASP A 18 -1.44 9.43 -0.46
CA ASP A 18 -1.58 9.37 -1.90
C ASP A 18 -0.28 8.94 -2.58
N GLY A 19 0.88 9.30 -1.99
CA GLY A 19 2.18 8.85 -2.45
C GLY A 19 2.36 7.34 -2.31
N LEU A 20 1.90 6.75 -1.22
CA LEU A 20 1.89 5.30 -1.03
C LEU A 20 1.00 4.63 -2.08
N ALA A 21 -0.19 5.19 -2.34
CA ALA A 21 -1.10 4.67 -3.35
C ALA A 21 -0.54 4.81 -4.77
N SER A 22 0.18 5.92 -5.05
CA SER A 22 0.82 6.16 -6.34
C SER A 22 2.04 5.27 -6.54
N SER A 23 2.82 5.04 -5.47
CA SER A 23 3.94 4.10 -5.49
C SER A 23 3.44 2.68 -5.71
N CYS A 24 2.26 2.37 -5.17
CA CYS A 24 1.59 1.10 -5.35
C CYS A 24 0.37 1.29 -6.26
N ALA A 25 0.61 1.35 -7.56
CA ALA A 25 -0.45 1.43 -8.58
C ALA A 25 -1.46 0.28 -8.45
N VAL A 26 -1.04 -0.81 -7.82
CA VAL A 26 -1.87 -1.95 -7.46
C VAL A 26 -3.13 -1.52 -6.71
N THR A 27 -2.99 -0.61 -5.73
CA THR A 27 -4.13 -0.11 -4.95
C THR A 27 -5.17 0.61 -5.80
N THR A 28 -4.69 1.43 -6.74
CA THR A 28 -5.56 2.24 -7.59
C THR A 28 -6.17 1.43 -8.73
N LEU A 29 -5.40 0.50 -9.30
CA LEU A 29 -5.77 -0.18 -10.54
C LEU A 29 -6.36 -1.57 -10.34
N ALA A 30 -6.36 -2.11 -9.12
CA ALA A 30 -6.82 -3.48 -8.85
C ALA A 30 -8.23 -3.75 -9.38
N GLY A 31 -9.20 -2.90 -9.03
CA GLY A 31 -10.58 -3.05 -9.47
C GLY A 31 -10.75 -2.79 -10.97
N ASP A 32 -10.04 -1.78 -11.48
CA ASP A 32 -10.09 -1.42 -12.89
C ASP A 32 -9.45 -2.50 -13.76
N ALA A 33 -8.31 -3.05 -13.31
CA ALA A 33 -7.62 -4.12 -14.03
C ALA A 33 -8.49 -5.36 -14.16
N ALA A 34 -9.20 -5.74 -13.10
CA ALA A 34 -10.08 -6.90 -13.10
C ALA A 34 -11.24 -6.79 -14.11
N ARG A 35 -11.63 -5.54 -14.45
CA ARG A 35 -12.73 -5.24 -15.39
C ARG A 35 -12.24 -4.85 -16.77
N SER A 36 -10.93 -4.77 -16.97
CA SER A 36 -10.33 -4.29 -18.20
C SER A 36 -9.88 -5.45 -19.09
N ASN A 37 -9.25 -5.09 -20.22
CA ASN A 37 -8.75 -6.05 -21.18
C ASN A 37 -7.44 -6.70 -20.71
N GLU A 38 -6.97 -7.69 -21.46
CA GLU A 38 -5.72 -8.43 -21.15
C GLU A 38 -4.49 -7.53 -21.07
N ARG A 39 -4.44 -6.48 -21.88
CA ARG A 39 -3.31 -5.55 -21.86
C ARG A 39 -3.17 -4.84 -20.51
N ALA A 40 -4.31 -4.35 -19.98
CA ALA A 40 -4.33 -3.71 -18.66
C ALA A 40 -4.00 -4.71 -17.55
N ARG A 41 -4.50 -5.92 -17.66
CA ARG A 41 -4.20 -7.00 -16.70
C ARG A 41 -2.73 -7.38 -16.71
N THR A 42 -2.12 -7.43 -17.87
CA THR A 42 -0.68 -7.71 -18.01
C THR A 42 0.14 -6.60 -17.37
N ALA A 43 -0.20 -5.34 -17.62
CA ALA A 43 0.49 -4.20 -17.01
C ALA A 43 0.38 -4.24 -15.48
N TYR A 44 -0.80 -4.56 -14.96
CA TYR A 44 -1.04 -4.71 -13.53
C TYR A 44 -0.19 -5.84 -12.95
N THR A 45 -0.16 -6.99 -13.61
CA THR A 45 0.64 -8.14 -13.20
C THR A 45 2.12 -7.78 -13.09
N GLN A 46 2.66 -7.08 -14.09
CA GLN A 46 4.04 -6.63 -14.08
C GLN A 46 4.33 -5.70 -12.90
N GLN A 47 3.39 -4.82 -12.59
CA GLN A 47 3.53 -3.91 -11.46
C GLN A 47 3.55 -4.66 -10.13
N VAL A 48 2.66 -5.63 -9.95
CA VAL A 48 2.64 -6.48 -8.75
C VAL A 48 3.97 -7.22 -8.61
N ASP A 49 4.46 -7.83 -9.69
CA ASP A 49 5.72 -8.58 -9.67
C ASP A 49 6.90 -7.69 -9.25
N ARG A 50 6.97 -6.46 -9.75
CA ARG A 50 8.03 -5.50 -9.36
C ARG A 50 8.00 -5.20 -7.88
N TYR A 51 6.82 -4.95 -7.32
CA TYR A 51 6.70 -4.68 -5.88
C TYR A 51 7.06 -5.90 -5.04
N LEU A 52 6.67 -7.08 -5.48
CA LEU A 52 7.05 -8.31 -4.78
C LEU A 52 8.56 -8.52 -4.78
N GLU A 53 9.22 -8.28 -5.91
CA GLU A 53 10.68 -8.38 -5.99
C GLU A 53 11.37 -7.41 -5.03
N LEU A 54 10.89 -6.17 -4.96
CA LEU A 54 11.44 -5.17 -4.04
C LEU A 54 11.23 -5.57 -2.58
N LEU A 55 10.04 -6.04 -2.24
CA LEU A 55 9.72 -6.46 -0.88
C LEU A 55 10.53 -7.68 -0.46
N VAL A 56 10.71 -8.65 -1.34
CA VAL A 56 11.54 -9.83 -1.07
C VAL A 56 12.96 -9.43 -0.67
N LYS A 57 13.53 -8.41 -1.33
CA LYS A 57 14.87 -7.92 -1.01
C LYS A 57 14.95 -7.28 0.37
N LEU A 58 13.84 -6.72 0.87
CA LEU A 58 13.79 -6.06 2.17
C LEU A 58 13.53 -7.02 3.33
N ILE A 59 13.03 -8.21 3.04
CA ILE A 59 12.66 -9.19 4.06
C ILE A 59 13.88 -10.04 4.41
N ASP A 60 14.24 -10.02 5.71
CA ASP A 60 15.34 -10.82 6.24
C ASP A 60 14.81 -12.19 6.66
N SER A 61 14.96 -13.15 5.77
CA SER A 61 14.62 -14.56 6.02
C SER A 61 15.56 -15.44 5.20
N GLU A 62 16.00 -16.53 5.80
CA GLU A 62 16.94 -17.46 5.14
C GLU A 62 16.31 -18.20 3.97
N LYS A 63 15.01 -18.48 4.02
CA LYS A 63 14.30 -19.24 2.99
C LYS A 63 13.62 -18.32 1.99
N GLN A 64 13.98 -18.43 0.74
CA GLN A 64 13.41 -17.61 -0.34
C GLN A 64 11.88 -17.78 -0.45
N LYS A 65 11.37 -18.99 -0.27
CA LYS A 65 9.93 -19.26 -0.26
C LYS A 65 9.21 -18.50 0.84
N SER A 66 9.81 -18.45 2.04
CA SER A 66 9.27 -17.70 3.18
C SER A 66 9.26 -16.21 2.90
N ARG A 67 10.32 -15.68 2.28
CA ARG A 67 10.38 -14.26 1.89
C ARG A 67 9.28 -13.90 0.91
N ARG A 68 9.03 -14.74 -0.07
CA ARG A 68 7.99 -14.47 -1.06
C ARG A 68 6.60 -14.50 -0.44
N THR A 69 6.31 -15.44 0.44
CA THR A 69 5.03 -15.50 1.16
C THR A 69 4.83 -14.26 2.01
N LYS A 70 5.85 -13.83 2.74
CA LYS A 70 5.80 -12.61 3.55
C LYS A 70 5.60 -11.36 2.67
N ALA A 71 6.28 -11.31 1.53
CA ALA A 71 6.14 -10.19 0.58
C ALA A 71 4.70 -10.11 0.04
N ILE A 72 4.12 -11.21 -0.35
CA ILE A 72 2.73 -11.26 -0.84
C ILE A 72 1.76 -10.81 0.25
N THR A 73 1.93 -11.30 1.47
CA THR A 73 1.08 -10.93 2.61
C THR A 73 1.23 -9.44 2.94
N ALA A 74 2.47 -8.93 2.94
CA ALA A 74 2.73 -7.52 3.21
C ALA A 74 2.08 -6.61 2.14
N LEU A 75 2.24 -6.95 0.88
CA LEU A 75 1.65 -6.18 -0.22
C LEU A 75 0.12 -6.21 -0.16
N SER A 76 -0.46 -7.39 0.09
CA SER A 76 -1.92 -7.54 0.20
C SER A 76 -2.48 -6.74 1.37
N THR A 77 -1.79 -6.74 2.51
CA THR A 77 -2.17 -5.94 3.68
C THR A 77 -2.12 -4.45 3.35
N LEU A 78 -1.05 -4.00 2.72
CA LEU A 78 -0.88 -2.59 2.34
C LEU A 78 -1.95 -2.15 1.36
N VAL A 79 -2.19 -2.91 0.29
CA VAL A 79 -3.19 -2.60 -0.72
C VAL A 79 -4.59 -2.53 -0.09
N GLY A 80 -4.93 -3.51 0.74
CA GLY A 80 -6.22 -3.55 1.43
C GLY A 80 -6.40 -2.36 2.36
N ALA A 81 -5.38 -2.05 3.16
CA ALA A 81 -5.42 -0.93 4.10
C ALA A 81 -5.58 0.42 3.40
N VAL A 82 -4.80 0.66 2.34
CA VAL A 82 -4.87 1.92 1.58
C VAL A 82 -6.23 2.04 0.89
N SER A 83 -6.73 0.96 0.29
CA SER A 83 -8.04 0.95 -0.37
C SER A 83 -9.16 1.28 0.63
N MET A 84 -9.14 0.65 1.81
CA MET A 84 -10.14 0.91 2.85
C MET A 84 -10.02 2.33 3.40
N ALA A 85 -8.80 2.77 3.67
CA ALA A 85 -8.55 4.10 4.22
C ALA A 85 -9.03 5.23 3.30
N ARG A 86 -8.95 4.99 1.99
CA ARG A 86 -9.42 5.97 0.99
C ARG A 86 -10.93 5.92 0.77
N ALA A 87 -11.54 4.76 1.01
CA ALA A 87 -12.96 4.55 0.76
C ALA A 87 -13.86 5.04 1.91
N VAL A 88 -13.37 4.97 3.16
CA VAL A 88 -14.17 5.43 4.30
C VAL A 88 -14.25 6.95 4.35
N ASN A 89 -15.36 7.47 4.83
CA ASN A 89 -15.56 8.92 5.00
C ASN A 89 -15.36 9.38 6.44
N ASP A 90 -14.55 8.66 7.19
CA ASP A 90 -14.21 8.94 8.59
C ASP A 90 -12.70 9.03 8.69
N GLU A 91 -12.18 10.23 8.95
CA GLU A 91 -10.74 10.48 8.97
C GLU A 91 -10.04 9.75 10.11
N ALA A 92 -10.70 9.64 11.28
CA ALA A 92 -10.14 8.91 12.41
C ALA A 92 -10.01 7.41 12.09
N LEU A 93 -11.03 6.83 11.48
CA LEU A 93 -11.00 5.43 11.05
C LEU A 93 -9.95 5.20 9.96
N SER A 94 -9.85 6.11 9.00
CA SER A 94 -8.85 6.05 7.95
C SER A 94 -7.44 5.95 8.54
N ARG A 95 -7.12 6.82 9.50
CA ARG A 95 -5.81 6.83 10.17
C ARG A 95 -5.58 5.57 10.99
N GLU A 96 -6.62 5.08 11.66
CA GLU A 96 -6.53 3.84 12.45
C GLU A 96 -6.20 2.65 11.56
N ILE A 97 -6.86 2.54 10.41
CA ILE A 97 -6.61 1.47 9.44
C ILE A 97 -5.16 1.49 8.97
N LEU A 98 -4.66 2.66 8.57
CA LEU A 98 -3.29 2.81 8.09
C LEU A 98 -2.26 2.52 9.18
N LYS A 99 -2.49 3.02 10.38
CA LYS A 99 -1.59 2.79 11.51
C LYS A 99 -1.54 1.32 11.90
N SER A 100 -2.69 0.67 12.00
CA SER A 100 -2.77 -0.74 12.34
C SER A 100 -2.03 -1.60 11.32
N ALA A 101 -2.23 -1.33 10.03
CA ALA A 101 -1.54 -2.05 8.97
C ALA A 101 -0.03 -1.81 9.03
N ALA A 102 0.41 -0.57 9.22
CA ALA A 102 1.83 -0.23 9.30
C ALA A 102 2.50 -0.92 10.51
N ASP A 103 1.88 -0.89 11.67
CA ASP A 103 2.41 -1.51 12.88
C ASP A 103 2.54 -3.02 12.71
N GLU A 104 1.53 -3.66 12.14
CA GLU A 104 1.54 -5.10 11.90
C GLU A 104 2.61 -5.49 10.87
N LEU A 105 2.76 -4.72 9.80
CA LEU A 105 3.79 -4.96 8.78
C LEU A 105 5.18 -4.86 9.37
N LYS A 106 5.44 -3.86 10.23
CA LYS A 106 6.73 -3.72 10.92
C LYS A 106 7.04 -4.93 11.79
N ALA A 107 6.03 -5.46 12.47
CA ALA A 107 6.18 -6.65 13.31
C ALA A 107 6.49 -7.90 12.47
N GLN A 108 5.83 -8.05 11.33
CA GLN A 108 6.01 -9.21 10.45
C GLN A 108 7.36 -9.20 9.72
N LEU A 109 7.92 -8.02 9.46
CA LEU A 109 9.16 -7.87 8.69
C LEU A 109 10.42 -7.96 9.56
N LYS A 110 10.27 -8.09 10.86
CA LYS A 110 11.41 -8.28 11.78
C LYS A 110 11.98 -9.68 11.70
#